data_7eeff21e2db2896a43cc3690ce1bdf21
#
_entry.id   7eeff21e2db2896a43cc3690ce1bdf21
#
_cell.length_a   1.000
_cell.length_b   1.000
_cell.length_c   1.000
_cell.angle_alpha   90.00
_cell.angle_beta   90.00
_cell.angle_gamma   90.00
#
_symmetry.space_group_name_H-M   'P 1'
#
loop_
_entity.id
_entity.type
_entity.pdbx_description
1 polymer ?
#
loop_
_entity_poly.entity_id
_entity_poly.type
_entity_poly.pdbx_seq_one_letter_code
_entity_poly.pdbx_strand_id
1 'polypeptide(L)'
;MKSFQSIDDVIASEEFDGAIIATPTSTHVEIAKKLLEAKKHVFVEKPMTYKAEDGEMLAKLAQKNKVILTCGYIERFNPAVDTVKTIIDEKKYGELVMLEFHRENRMPLHIKDVGIIYDTSVHDIDTANWLFGGMPHVVFARAGKIRHEHEDFASIMLGYSDDKVAIISSNWITPKKIRKFNAVCTDAVISSDFITQEIIIEKNEESTTIQNEKKEPLLLEIQSFLGAIEGKNQQLVLSQEAINVTKIAEAALLSSQKGVPIYLDLK
;
A
#
# COMPACT_ATOMS: atom_id res chain seq x y z
N MET A 1 7.08 28.49 10.86
CA MET A 1 5.93 27.58 10.66
C MET A 1 5.00 27.80 11.81
N LYS A 2 3.70 28.02 11.57
CA LYS A 2 2.71 28.12 12.65
C LYS A 2 2.35 26.71 13.14
N SER A 3 2.03 26.57 14.43
CA SER A 3 1.52 25.33 15.03
C SER A 3 0.17 25.60 15.69
N PHE A 4 -0.71 24.61 15.69
CA PHE A 4 -2.08 24.70 16.19
C PHE A 4 -2.36 23.54 17.14
N GLN A 5 -3.31 23.73 18.04
CA GLN A 5 -3.69 22.71 19.04
C GLN A 5 -4.72 21.72 18.48
N SER A 6 -5.49 22.12 17.47
CA SER A 6 -6.53 21.30 16.87
C SER A 6 -6.63 21.52 15.36
N ILE A 7 -7.21 20.55 14.66
CA ILE A 7 -7.52 20.67 13.22
C ILE A 7 -8.58 21.75 12.97
N ASP A 8 -9.50 21.96 13.90
CA ASP A 8 -10.55 22.96 13.79
C ASP A 8 -9.96 24.38 13.81
N ASP A 9 -8.91 24.62 14.63
CA ASP A 9 -8.19 25.89 14.65
C ASP A 9 -7.46 26.15 13.32
N VAL A 10 -6.87 25.12 12.71
CA VAL A 10 -6.22 25.22 11.39
C VAL A 10 -7.25 25.63 10.33
N ILE A 11 -8.37 24.91 10.27
CA ILE A 11 -9.44 25.14 9.28
C ILE A 11 -10.02 26.56 9.43
N ALA A 12 -10.15 27.04 10.66
CA ALA A 12 -10.76 28.36 10.93
C ALA A 12 -9.81 29.54 10.67
N SER A 13 -8.49 29.33 10.81
CA SER A 13 -7.52 30.44 10.83
C SER A 13 -6.56 30.50 9.66
N GLU A 14 -6.47 29.46 8.83
CA GLU A 14 -5.50 29.41 7.73
C GLU A 14 -6.19 29.13 6.39
N GLU A 15 -5.68 29.75 5.33
CA GLU A 15 -6.00 29.37 3.94
C GLU A 15 -5.00 28.32 3.46
N PHE A 16 -5.49 27.18 3.00
CA PHE A 16 -4.69 26.11 2.42
C PHE A 16 -5.57 25.25 1.49
N ASP A 17 -4.96 24.59 0.53
CA ASP A 17 -5.68 23.78 -0.48
C ASP A 17 -5.76 22.30 -0.08
N GLY A 18 -4.77 21.79 0.63
CA GLY A 18 -4.71 20.39 1.02
C GLY A 18 -3.90 20.15 2.29
N ALA A 19 -4.08 18.97 2.86
CA ALA A 19 -3.42 18.55 4.09
C ALA A 19 -2.90 17.10 3.97
N ILE A 20 -1.81 16.82 4.67
CA ILE A 20 -1.25 15.48 4.85
C ILE A 20 -1.55 15.04 6.29
N ILE A 21 -2.20 13.90 6.45
CA ILE A 21 -2.50 13.27 7.74
C ILE A 21 -1.44 12.18 7.98
N ALA A 22 -0.51 12.45 8.90
CA ALA A 22 0.56 11.55 9.33
C ALA A 22 0.49 11.31 10.84
N THR A 23 -0.70 11.05 11.34
CA THR A 23 -1.03 10.80 12.75
C THR A 23 -1.22 9.29 12.98
N PRO A 24 -1.46 8.80 14.21
CA PRO A 24 -1.86 7.41 14.43
C PRO A 24 -3.14 7.06 13.66
N THR A 25 -3.21 5.85 13.11
CA THR A 25 -4.32 5.40 12.25
C THR A 25 -5.70 5.58 12.89
N SER A 26 -5.80 5.43 14.21
CA SER A 26 -7.04 5.62 14.96
C SER A 26 -7.67 7.01 14.81
N THR A 27 -6.88 8.01 14.41
CA THR A 27 -7.34 9.40 14.25
C THR A 27 -7.61 9.79 12.80
N HIS A 28 -7.24 8.95 11.82
CA HIS A 28 -7.33 9.28 10.40
C HIS A 28 -8.75 9.65 9.97
N VAL A 29 -9.74 8.85 10.37
CA VAL A 29 -11.14 9.02 9.95
C VAL A 29 -11.70 10.36 10.40
N GLU A 30 -11.50 10.72 11.68
CA GLU A 30 -12.01 11.97 12.23
C GLU A 30 -11.38 13.19 11.55
N ILE A 31 -10.04 13.19 11.42
CA ILE A 31 -9.30 14.31 10.83
C ILE A 31 -9.62 14.45 9.35
N ALA A 32 -9.61 13.33 8.59
CA ALA A 32 -9.93 13.33 7.18
C ALA A 32 -11.34 13.84 6.92
N LYS A 33 -12.32 13.40 7.72
CA LYS A 33 -13.71 13.86 7.60
C LYS A 33 -13.82 15.38 7.75
N LYS A 34 -13.21 15.98 8.78
CA LYS A 34 -13.22 17.44 9.00
C LYS A 34 -12.61 18.19 7.81
N LEU A 35 -11.47 17.74 7.31
CA LEU A 35 -10.79 18.35 6.16
C LEU A 35 -11.63 18.24 4.89
N LEU A 36 -12.20 17.07 4.61
CA LEU A 36 -13.05 16.87 3.44
C LEU A 36 -14.34 17.69 3.51
N GLU A 37 -14.96 17.82 4.69
CA GLU A 37 -16.12 18.70 4.94
C GLU A 37 -15.77 20.17 4.70
N ALA A 38 -14.55 20.59 5.07
CA ALA A 38 -13.99 21.92 4.77
C ALA A 38 -13.52 22.07 3.30
N LYS A 39 -13.80 21.09 2.43
CA LYS A 39 -13.42 21.07 1.01
C LYS A 39 -11.92 21.17 0.77
N LYS A 40 -11.11 20.56 1.63
CA LYS A 40 -9.66 20.47 1.47
C LYS A 40 -9.28 19.15 0.80
N HIS A 41 -8.24 19.17 -0.04
CA HIS A 41 -7.61 17.98 -0.57
C HIS A 41 -6.88 17.23 0.54
N VAL A 42 -6.98 15.89 0.58
CA VAL A 42 -6.46 15.10 1.70
C VAL A 42 -5.58 13.96 1.20
N PHE A 43 -4.37 13.94 1.71
CA PHE A 43 -3.47 12.80 1.67
C PHE A 43 -3.49 12.15 3.05
N VAL A 44 -3.80 10.87 3.13
CA VAL A 44 -3.80 10.10 4.39
C VAL A 44 -2.69 9.07 4.35
N GLU A 45 -1.85 9.03 5.39
CA GLU A 45 -0.88 7.95 5.55
C GLU A 45 -1.58 6.58 5.65
N LYS A 46 -0.83 5.56 5.27
CA LYS A 46 -1.33 4.17 5.32
C LYS A 46 -1.40 3.64 6.78
N PRO A 47 -2.32 2.72 7.04
CA PRO A 47 -3.50 2.43 6.23
C PRO A 47 -4.47 3.61 6.27
N MET A 48 -5.23 3.84 5.19
CA MET A 48 -6.16 4.97 5.13
C MET A 48 -7.17 4.93 6.29
N THR A 49 -7.69 3.74 6.58
CA THR A 49 -8.63 3.47 7.67
C THR A 49 -8.44 2.05 8.20
N TYR A 50 -8.90 1.76 9.42
CA TYR A 50 -8.96 0.39 9.96
C TYR A 50 -10.09 -0.44 9.33
N LYS A 51 -11.19 0.22 8.94
CA LYS A 51 -12.36 -0.42 8.35
C LYS A 51 -12.60 0.09 6.95
N ALA A 52 -12.90 -0.82 6.04
CA ALA A 52 -13.22 -0.46 4.67
C ALA A 52 -14.46 0.45 4.58
N GLU A 53 -15.46 0.24 5.45
CA GLU A 53 -16.67 1.06 5.53
C GLU A 53 -16.37 2.55 5.80
N ASP A 54 -15.40 2.82 6.70
CA ASP A 54 -14.96 4.18 7.00
C ASP A 54 -14.27 4.81 5.77
N GLY A 55 -13.46 4.04 5.05
CA GLY A 55 -12.85 4.46 3.80
C GLY A 55 -13.89 4.80 2.73
N GLU A 56 -14.93 3.96 2.59
CA GLU A 56 -16.05 4.22 1.66
C GLU A 56 -16.81 5.50 2.02
N MET A 57 -17.01 5.76 3.30
CA MET A 57 -17.63 7.00 3.76
C MET A 57 -16.79 8.23 3.40
N LEU A 58 -15.47 8.18 3.63
CA LEU A 58 -14.55 9.27 3.28
C LEU A 58 -14.47 9.48 1.77
N ALA A 59 -14.43 8.41 0.97
CA ALA A 59 -14.40 8.50 -0.48
C ALA A 59 -15.67 9.16 -1.05
N LYS A 60 -16.86 8.80 -0.54
CA LYS A 60 -18.13 9.45 -0.91
C LYS A 60 -18.14 10.93 -0.56
N LEU A 61 -17.57 11.30 0.60
CA LEU A 61 -17.48 12.68 1.04
C LEU A 61 -16.52 13.50 0.14
N ALA A 62 -15.36 12.93 -0.21
CA ALA A 62 -14.42 13.55 -1.14
C ALA A 62 -15.04 13.77 -2.52
N GLN A 63 -15.72 12.76 -3.05
CA GLN A 63 -16.43 12.86 -4.33
C GLN A 63 -17.53 13.94 -4.30
N LYS A 64 -18.35 13.97 -3.26
CA LYS A 64 -19.40 14.98 -3.07
C LYS A 64 -18.83 16.40 -3.07
N ASN A 65 -17.69 16.60 -2.41
CA ASN A 65 -17.05 17.91 -2.28
C ASN A 65 -16.07 18.23 -3.43
N LYS A 66 -15.87 17.30 -4.37
CA LYS A 66 -14.98 17.42 -5.53
C LYS A 66 -13.53 17.72 -5.13
N VAL A 67 -13.06 17.05 -4.09
CA VAL A 67 -11.68 17.13 -3.59
C VAL A 67 -10.98 15.79 -3.71
N ILE A 68 -9.65 15.83 -3.74
CA ILE A 68 -8.81 14.64 -3.79
C ILE A 68 -8.76 14.00 -2.40
N LEU A 69 -8.94 12.68 -2.36
CA LEU A 69 -8.60 11.82 -1.24
C LEU A 69 -7.66 10.72 -1.76
N THR A 70 -6.43 10.72 -1.29
CA THR A 70 -5.40 9.73 -1.66
C THR A 70 -4.76 9.13 -0.42
N CYS A 71 -4.07 8.01 -0.57
CA CYS A 71 -3.44 7.28 0.53
C CYS A 71 -1.95 7.04 0.25
N GLY A 72 -1.12 7.09 1.30
CA GLY A 72 0.32 6.98 1.26
C GLY A 72 0.82 5.55 1.02
N TYR A 73 0.55 4.96 -0.14
CA TYR A 73 1.17 3.70 -0.57
C TYR A 73 2.44 3.99 -1.39
N ILE A 74 3.45 4.40 -0.67
CA ILE A 74 4.74 4.91 -1.13
C ILE A 74 5.45 4.00 -2.15
N GLU A 75 5.24 2.68 -2.10
CA GLU A 75 5.97 1.74 -2.97
C GLU A 75 5.58 1.87 -4.44
N ARG A 76 4.42 2.42 -4.78
CA ARG A 76 4.06 2.75 -6.17
C ARG A 76 4.94 3.85 -6.78
N PHE A 77 5.60 4.65 -5.94
CA PHE A 77 6.52 5.72 -6.32
C PHE A 77 7.98 5.30 -6.24
N ASN A 78 8.24 4.04 -5.88
CA ASN A 78 9.57 3.46 -5.87
C ASN A 78 10.03 3.21 -7.33
N PRO A 79 11.15 3.78 -7.79
CA PRO A 79 11.62 3.61 -9.17
C PRO A 79 11.74 2.16 -9.63
N ALA A 80 12.13 1.25 -8.73
CA ALA A 80 12.21 -0.17 -9.08
C ALA A 80 10.83 -0.78 -9.33
N VAL A 81 9.83 -0.43 -8.51
CA VAL A 81 8.46 -0.93 -8.67
C VAL A 81 7.81 -0.37 -9.93
N ASP A 82 8.00 0.92 -10.22
CA ASP A 82 7.51 1.59 -11.42
C ASP A 82 8.12 0.96 -12.71
N THR A 83 9.43 0.69 -12.68
CA THR A 83 10.11 -0.02 -13.77
C THR A 83 9.54 -1.43 -13.97
N VAL A 84 9.34 -2.19 -12.89
CA VAL A 84 8.74 -3.53 -12.97
C VAL A 84 7.31 -3.45 -13.51
N LYS A 85 6.51 -2.46 -13.07
CA LYS A 85 5.16 -2.23 -13.59
C LYS A 85 5.18 -1.99 -15.10
N THR A 86 6.08 -1.14 -15.59
CA THR A 86 6.24 -0.87 -17.01
C THR A 86 6.59 -2.16 -17.80
N ILE A 87 7.53 -2.97 -17.29
CA ILE A 87 7.91 -4.26 -17.91
C ILE A 87 6.71 -5.21 -17.98
N ILE A 88 5.88 -5.27 -16.94
CA ILE A 88 4.68 -6.12 -16.88
C ILE A 88 3.61 -5.62 -17.87
N ASP A 89 3.34 -4.31 -17.89
CA ASP A 89 2.33 -3.72 -18.77
C ASP A 89 2.68 -3.89 -20.25
N GLU A 90 3.97 -3.81 -20.58
CA GLU A 90 4.50 -4.08 -21.93
C GLU A 90 4.56 -5.57 -22.27
N LYS A 91 4.30 -6.47 -21.31
CA LYS A 91 4.44 -7.92 -21.44
C LYS A 91 5.81 -8.36 -21.97
N LYS A 92 6.85 -7.62 -21.62
CA LYS A 92 8.21 -7.82 -22.18
C LYS A 92 8.77 -9.22 -21.93
N TYR A 93 8.33 -9.88 -20.86
CA TYR A 93 8.70 -11.23 -20.47
C TYR A 93 7.47 -12.15 -20.33
N GLY A 94 6.45 -11.92 -21.15
CA GLY A 94 5.21 -12.68 -21.13
C GLY A 94 4.23 -12.21 -20.05
N GLU A 95 3.33 -13.10 -19.64
CA GLU A 95 2.30 -12.79 -18.64
C GLU A 95 2.86 -12.88 -17.22
N LEU A 96 2.49 -11.95 -16.35
CA LEU A 96 2.74 -12.05 -14.91
C LEU A 96 1.84 -13.14 -14.33
N VAL A 97 2.44 -14.13 -13.66
CA VAL A 97 1.75 -15.29 -13.07
C VAL A 97 1.75 -15.25 -11.56
N MET A 98 2.92 -14.93 -10.96
CA MET A 98 3.06 -14.98 -9.50
C MET A 98 3.87 -13.79 -8.98
N LEU A 99 3.52 -13.34 -7.78
CA LEU A 99 4.27 -12.35 -7.00
C LEU A 99 4.65 -12.96 -5.65
N GLU A 100 5.88 -12.75 -5.21
CA GLU A 100 6.37 -13.20 -3.91
C GLU A 100 7.02 -12.03 -3.18
N PHE A 101 6.48 -11.65 -2.03
CA PHE A 101 6.98 -10.52 -1.22
C PHE A 101 7.61 -10.99 0.08
N HIS A 102 8.74 -10.40 0.42
CA HIS A 102 9.44 -10.57 1.69
C HIS A 102 9.67 -9.21 2.34
N ARG A 103 8.98 -8.96 3.46
CA ARG A 103 9.10 -7.72 4.20
C ARG A 103 9.33 -8.01 5.69
N GLU A 104 10.57 -7.92 6.08
CA GLU A 104 11.05 -8.39 7.36
C GLU A 104 11.92 -7.33 8.05
N ASN A 105 11.77 -7.17 9.36
CA ASN A 105 12.62 -6.29 10.16
C ASN A 105 12.48 -6.60 11.65
N ARG A 106 13.23 -5.89 12.48
CA ARG A 106 12.99 -5.85 13.92
C ARG A 106 11.71 -5.08 14.21
N MET A 107 11.00 -5.48 15.27
CA MET A 107 9.79 -4.81 15.73
C MET A 107 10.03 -3.31 15.94
N PRO A 108 9.24 -2.44 15.30
CA PRO A 108 9.33 -1.00 15.50
C PRO A 108 8.71 -0.63 16.85
N LEU A 109 9.50 0.04 17.71
CA LEU A 109 9.13 0.36 19.09
C LEU A 109 7.98 1.39 19.22
N HIS A 110 7.72 2.14 18.15
CA HIS A 110 6.72 3.21 18.13
C HIS A 110 5.32 2.74 17.70
N ILE A 111 5.20 1.56 17.07
CA ILE A 111 3.92 1.00 16.63
C ILE A 111 3.33 0.19 17.78
N LYS A 112 2.13 0.57 18.21
CA LYS A 112 1.42 -0.06 19.34
C LYS A 112 -0.05 -0.34 19.05
N ASP A 113 -0.62 0.30 18.06
CA ASP A 113 -2.05 0.33 17.78
C ASP A 113 -2.49 -0.65 16.69
N VAL A 114 -1.54 -1.24 15.95
CA VAL A 114 -1.79 -2.19 14.87
C VAL A 114 -0.81 -3.35 14.88
N GLY A 115 -1.18 -4.45 14.25
CA GLY A 115 -0.30 -5.57 13.91
C GLY A 115 0.38 -5.39 12.55
N ILE A 116 1.20 -6.38 12.21
CA ILE A 116 2.04 -6.35 11.01
C ILE A 116 1.23 -6.32 9.71
N ILE A 117 0.02 -6.88 9.70
CA ILE A 117 -0.83 -6.89 8.51
C ILE A 117 -1.16 -5.45 8.11
N TYR A 118 -1.67 -4.64 9.04
CA TYR A 118 -2.04 -3.24 8.80
C TYR A 118 -0.85 -2.29 8.71
N ASP A 119 0.25 -2.55 9.42
CA ASP A 119 1.41 -1.67 9.31
C ASP A 119 2.29 -2.00 8.09
N THR A 120 2.54 -3.27 7.84
CA THR A 120 3.59 -3.71 6.93
C THR A 120 3.05 -4.39 5.68
N SER A 121 2.18 -5.41 5.83
CA SER A 121 1.71 -6.22 4.70
C SER A 121 0.81 -5.43 3.74
N VAL A 122 0.15 -4.36 4.18
CA VAL A 122 -0.68 -3.49 3.32
C VAL A 122 0.10 -2.85 2.17
N HIS A 123 1.40 -2.60 2.33
CA HIS A 123 2.24 -2.11 1.24
C HIS A 123 2.39 -3.14 0.12
N ASP A 124 2.59 -4.41 0.50
CA ASP A 124 2.79 -5.49 -0.46
C ASP A 124 1.45 -5.94 -1.07
N ILE A 125 0.34 -5.85 -0.30
CA ILE A 125 -1.03 -6.03 -0.82
C ILE A 125 -1.33 -4.97 -1.88
N ASP A 126 -1.03 -3.70 -1.61
CA ASP A 126 -1.21 -2.60 -2.56
C ASP A 126 -0.38 -2.82 -3.83
N THR A 127 0.91 -3.11 -3.65
CA THR A 127 1.82 -3.37 -4.78
C THR A 127 1.36 -4.56 -5.62
N ALA A 128 0.89 -5.65 -5.00
CA ALA A 128 0.36 -6.81 -5.71
C ALA A 128 -0.88 -6.45 -6.54
N ASN A 129 -1.84 -5.74 -5.94
CA ASN A 129 -3.04 -5.29 -6.64
C ASN A 129 -2.69 -4.38 -7.84
N TRP A 130 -1.73 -3.48 -7.66
CA TRP A 130 -1.30 -2.55 -8.69
C TRP A 130 -0.59 -3.28 -9.85
N LEU A 131 0.32 -4.22 -9.54
CA LEU A 131 1.04 -5.00 -10.56
C LEU A 131 0.11 -5.93 -11.33
N PHE A 132 -0.83 -6.61 -10.69
CA PHE A 132 -1.83 -7.45 -11.35
C PHE A 132 -2.96 -6.65 -12.02
N GLY A 133 -3.13 -5.38 -11.68
CA GLY A 133 -4.19 -4.52 -12.22
C GLY A 133 -5.59 -4.84 -11.68
N GLY A 134 -5.71 -5.40 -10.47
CA GLY A 134 -7.00 -5.75 -9.89
C GLY A 134 -6.93 -6.28 -8.46
N MET A 135 -8.11 -6.70 -7.94
CA MET A 135 -8.24 -7.30 -6.62
C MET A 135 -8.19 -8.84 -6.68
N PRO A 136 -7.71 -9.51 -5.60
CA PRO A 136 -7.85 -10.95 -5.47
C PRO A 136 -9.31 -11.35 -5.23
N HIS A 137 -9.66 -12.57 -5.62
CA HIS A 137 -10.96 -13.20 -5.33
C HIS A 137 -10.97 -13.91 -3.98
N VAL A 138 -9.80 -14.36 -3.54
CA VAL A 138 -9.65 -15.15 -2.31
C VAL A 138 -8.40 -14.74 -1.56
N VAL A 139 -8.54 -14.70 -0.23
CA VAL A 139 -7.47 -14.40 0.73
C VAL A 139 -7.36 -15.56 1.70
N PHE A 140 -6.18 -16.16 1.82
CA PHE A 140 -5.84 -17.08 2.89
C PHE A 140 -4.64 -16.55 3.66
N ALA A 141 -4.74 -16.53 4.99
CA ALA A 141 -3.66 -16.02 5.83
C ALA A 141 -3.45 -16.85 7.10
N ARG A 142 -2.21 -16.89 7.55
CA ARG A 142 -1.82 -17.31 8.89
C ARG A 142 -0.97 -16.21 9.50
N ALA A 143 -1.39 -15.72 10.64
CA ALA A 143 -0.68 -14.71 11.42
C ALA A 143 -0.62 -15.13 12.89
N GLY A 144 0.34 -14.64 13.60
CA GLY A 144 0.50 -14.92 15.01
C GLY A 144 1.26 -13.82 15.72
N LYS A 145 1.31 -13.91 17.06
CA LYS A 145 1.97 -12.96 17.93
C LYS A 145 2.95 -13.66 18.86
N ILE A 146 4.16 -13.13 18.96
CA ILE A 146 5.22 -13.65 19.81
C ILE A 146 5.68 -12.59 20.83
N ARG A 147 5.83 -11.34 20.40
CA ARG A 147 6.40 -10.24 21.19
C ARG A 147 5.52 -9.00 21.25
N HIS A 148 4.51 -8.90 20.39
CA HIS A 148 3.62 -7.76 20.29
C HIS A 148 2.21 -8.10 20.78
N GLU A 149 1.39 -7.09 21.10
CA GLU A 149 -0.01 -7.30 21.50
C GLU A 149 -0.91 -7.71 20.32
N HIS A 150 -0.54 -7.27 19.10
CA HIS A 150 -1.12 -7.68 17.84
C HIS A 150 -0.21 -8.70 17.14
N GLU A 151 -0.61 -9.19 15.96
CA GLU A 151 0.21 -10.09 15.16
C GLU A 151 1.54 -9.42 14.77
N ASP A 152 2.67 -10.12 14.94
CA ASP A 152 4.01 -9.67 14.62
C ASP A 152 4.69 -10.52 13.52
N PHE A 153 3.96 -11.50 12.98
CA PHE A 153 4.27 -12.19 11.74
C PHE A 153 3.01 -12.60 11.00
N ALA A 154 3.09 -12.62 9.69
CA ALA A 154 2.01 -13.05 8.81
C ALA A 154 2.54 -13.67 7.51
N SER A 155 1.84 -14.70 7.03
CA SER A 155 1.95 -15.20 5.67
C SER A 155 0.55 -15.12 5.04
N ILE A 156 0.45 -14.44 3.90
CA ILE A 156 -0.80 -14.16 3.21
C ILE A 156 -0.68 -14.67 1.78
N MET A 157 -1.69 -15.41 1.32
CA MET A 157 -1.85 -15.81 -0.07
C MET A 157 -3.07 -15.12 -0.65
N LEU A 158 -2.89 -14.45 -1.78
CA LEU A 158 -3.92 -13.74 -2.53
C LEU A 158 -4.11 -14.45 -3.87
N GLY A 159 -5.30 -14.99 -4.12
CA GLY A 159 -5.64 -15.60 -5.41
C GLY A 159 -6.41 -14.64 -6.31
N TYR A 160 -5.89 -14.37 -7.49
CA TYR A 160 -6.47 -13.49 -8.52
C TYR A 160 -7.11 -14.31 -9.65
N SER A 161 -7.73 -13.62 -10.62
CA SER A 161 -8.23 -14.26 -11.85
C SER A 161 -7.08 -14.92 -12.64
N ASP A 162 -7.43 -15.84 -13.51
CA ASP A 162 -6.49 -16.53 -14.43
C ASP A 162 -5.37 -17.27 -13.68
N ASP A 163 -5.71 -17.89 -12.52
CA ASP A 163 -4.82 -18.68 -11.69
C ASP A 163 -3.59 -17.90 -11.16
N LYS A 164 -3.64 -16.56 -11.17
CA LYS A 164 -2.57 -15.70 -10.66
C LYS A 164 -2.57 -15.66 -9.13
N VAL A 165 -1.38 -15.58 -8.55
CA VAL A 165 -1.24 -15.61 -7.08
C VAL A 165 -0.19 -14.62 -6.59
N ALA A 166 -0.45 -13.99 -5.44
CA ALA A 166 0.58 -13.31 -4.66
C ALA A 166 0.77 -13.98 -3.31
N ILE A 167 2.03 -14.12 -2.90
CA ILE A 167 2.44 -14.63 -1.59
C ILE A 167 3.17 -13.49 -0.87
N ILE A 168 2.72 -13.16 0.34
CA ILE A 168 3.29 -12.09 1.15
C ILE A 168 3.77 -12.69 2.47
N SER A 169 5.04 -12.54 2.77
CA SER A 169 5.66 -12.94 4.02
C SER A 169 6.19 -11.72 4.75
N SER A 170 5.63 -11.44 5.92
CA SER A 170 6.00 -10.29 6.74
C SER A 170 6.28 -10.70 8.18
N ASN A 171 7.35 -10.16 8.79
CA ASN A 171 7.59 -10.38 10.22
C ASN A 171 8.41 -9.25 10.85
N TRP A 172 8.22 -9.05 12.16
CA TRP A 172 8.99 -8.16 13.01
C TRP A 172 9.99 -8.90 13.92
N ILE A 173 10.32 -10.13 13.55
CA ILE A 173 11.18 -11.03 14.34
C ILE A 173 12.60 -11.07 13.77
N THR A 174 12.73 -10.92 12.47
CA THR A 174 14.00 -10.98 11.75
C THR A 174 14.90 -9.79 12.13
N PRO A 175 16.16 -10.02 12.55
CA PRO A 175 17.06 -8.95 13.00
C PRO A 175 17.52 -8.01 11.86
N LYS A 176 17.41 -8.45 10.63
CA LYS A 176 17.85 -7.75 9.41
C LYS A 176 16.65 -7.19 8.66
N LYS A 177 16.77 -5.96 8.15
CA LYS A 177 15.74 -5.37 7.29
C LYS A 177 15.84 -5.99 5.89
N ILE A 178 14.77 -6.66 5.46
CA ILE A 178 14.61 -7.23 4.12
C ILE A 178 13.33 -6.66 3.53
N ARG A 179 13.41 -6.14 2.31
CA ARG A 179 12.25 -5.62 1.55
C ARG A 179 12.46 -5.96 0.08
N LYS A 180 11.91 -7.07 -0.36
CA LYS A 180 12.10 -7.61 -1.72
C LYS A 180 10.83 -8.22 -2.24
N PHE A 181 10.73 -8.28 -3.58
CA PHE A 181 9.73 -9.11 -4.23
C PHE A 181 10.27 -9.73 -5.51
N ASN A 182 9.68 -10.85 -5.90
CA ASN A 182 9.87 -11.50 -7.18
C ASN A 182 8.57 -11.40 -7.97
N ALA A 183 8.66 -10.99 -9.23
CA ALA A 183 7.60 -11.09 -10.21
C ALA A 183 7.95 -12.20 -11.20
N VAL A 184 7.20 -13.32 -11.10
CA VAL A 184 7.37 -14.48 -11.96
C VAL A 184 6.50 -14.30 -13.20
N CYS A 185 7.13 -14.09 -14.33
CA CYS A 185 6.49 -14.05 -15.65
C CYS A 185 6.69 -15.37 -16.38
N THR A 186 5.94 -15.59 -17.45
CA THR A 186 6.04 -16.87 -18.22
C THR A 186 7.42 -17.09 -18.82
N ASP A 187 8.19 -16.03 -19.09
CA ASP A 187 9.48 -16.12 -19.80
C ASP A 187 10.67 -15.64 -18.96
N ALA A 188 10.46 -15.09 -17.75
CA ALA A 188 11.52 -14.62 -16.87
C ALA A 188 11.05 -14.47 -15.42
N VAL A 189 12.01 -14.41 -14.50
CA VAL A 189 11.80 -13.95 -13.12
C VAL A 189 12.44 -12.57 -12.94
N ILE A 190 11.70 -11.64 -12.37
CA ILE A 190 12.15 -10.28 -12.09
C ILE A 190 12.23 -10.12 -10.58
N SER A 191 13.44 -10.06 -10.02
CA SER A 191 13.69 -9.81 -8.60
C SER A 191 13.93 -8.33 -8.37
N SER A 192 13.25 -7.75 -7.38
CA SER A 192 13.38 -6.32 -7.05
C SER A 192 13.62 -6.12 -5.56
N ASP A 193 14.50 -5.19 -5.23
CA ASP A 193 14.78 -4.76 -3.86
C ASP A 193 14.30 -3.32 -3.67
N PHE A 194 13.32 -3.13 -2.77
CA PHE A 194 12.74 -1.82 -2.49
C PHE A 194 13.72 -0.82 -1.86
N ILE A 195 14.79 -1.31 -1.20
CA ILE A 195 15.75 -0.47 -0.48
C ILE A 195 16.86 0.00 -1.41
N THR A 196 17.43 -0.92 -2.19
CA THR A 196 18.51 -0.60 -3.14
C THR A 196 17.98 -0.04 -4.45
N GLN A 197 16.70 -0.31 -4.76
CA GLN A 197 16.01 0.01 -6.01
C GLN A 197 16.66 -0.71 -7.21
N GLU A 198 17.33 -1.82 -6.96
CA GLU A 198 17.92 -2.70 -7.95
C GLU A 198 16.88 -3.70 -8.47
N ILE A 199 16.97 -4.02 -9.75
CA ILE A 199 16.17 -5.05 -10.41
C ILE A 199 17.11 -6.04 -11.08
N ILE A 200 16.88 -7.33 -10.85
CA ILE A 200 17.59 -8.41 -11.52
C ILE A 200 16.56 -9.20 -12.33
N ILE A 201 16.84 -9.40 -13.60
CA ILE A 201 15.97 -10.16 -14.53
C ILE A 201 16.72 -11.41 -14.94
N GLU A 202 16.14 -12.56 -14.62
CA GLU A 202 16.70 -13.88 -14.95
C GLU A 202 15.83 -14.54 -16.02
N LYS A 203 16.43 -14.77 -17.20
CA LYS A 203 15.80 -15.44 -18.34
C LYS A 203 16.72 -16.53 -18.87
N ASN A 204 16.28 -17.78 -18.83
CA ASN A 204 17.12 -18.95 -19.15
C ASN A 204 18.42 -18.95 -18.29
N GLU A 205 19.58 -18.92 -18.94
CA GLU A 205 20.89 -18.86 -18.29
C GLU A 205 21.47 -17.43 -18.22
N GLU A 206 20.69 -16.42 -18.67
CA GLU A 206 21.10 -15.02 -18.69
C GLU A 206 20.53 -14.26 -17.50
N SER A 207 21.37 -13.42 -16.90
CA SER A 207 20.97 -12.49 -15.82
C SER A 207 21.32 -11.07 -16.24
N THR A 208 20.34 -10.18 -16.13
CA THR A 208 20.50 -8.75 -16.42
C THR A 208 20.14 -7.93 -15.20
N THR A 209 21.03 -7.01 -14.80
CA THR A 209 20.77 -6.08 -13.71
C THR A 209 20.38 -4.70 -14.26
N ILE A 210 19.28 -4.16 -13.78
CA ILE A 210 18.86 -2.78 -14.04
C ILE A 210 19.14 -1.97 -12.77
N GLN A 211 19.98 -0.95 -12.90
CA GLN A 211 20.24 0.03 -11.85
C GLN A 211 19.40 1.28 -12.12
N ASN A 212 18.38 1.51 -11.34
CA ASN A 212 17.62 2.75 -11.41
C ASN A 212 18.38 3.91 -10.77
N GLU A 213 18.17 5.14 -11.28
CA GLU A 213 18.54 6.33 -10.54
C GLU A 213 17.79 6.35 -9.21
N LYS A 214 18.54 6.31 -8.11
CA LYS A 214 17.95 6.24 -6.78
C LYS A 214 17.21 7.53 -6.45
N LYS A 215 15.90 7.42 -6.21
CA LYS A 215 15.03 8.55 -5.82
C LYS A 215 14.36 8.24 -4.49
N GLU A 216 13.97 9.30 -3.78
CA GLU A 216 13.20 9.16 -2.53
C GLU A 216 11.71 9.01 -2.86
N PRO A 217 11.11 7.83 -2.66
CA PRO A 217 9.72 7.58 -3.05
C PRO A 217 8.72 8.52 -2.37
N LEU A 218 8.94 8.86 -1.09
CA LEU A 218 8.06 9.78 -0.36
C LEU A 218 8.05 11.18 -0.99
N LEU A 219 9.20 11.65 -1.47
CA LEU A 219 9.27 12.94 -2.15
C LEU A 219 8.45 12.91 -3.45
N LEU A 220 8.57 11.84 -4.24
CA LEU A 220 7.81 11.68 -5.48
C LEU A 220 6.31 11.60 -5.22
N GLU A 221 5.91 10.88 -4.20
CA GLU A 221 4.51 10.74 -3.79
C GLU A 221 3.89 12.09 -3.38
N ILE A 222 4.59 12.85 -2.53
CA ILE A 222 4.13 14.18 -2.11
C ILE A 222 4.10 15.15 -3.30
N GLN A 223 5.11 15.14 -4.16
CA GLN A 223 5.11 15.96 -5.38
C GLN A 223 3.95 15.63 -6.30
N SER A 224 3.59 14.35 -6.42
CA SER A 224 2.45 13.88 -7.19
C SER A 224 1.12 14.41 -6.61
N PHE A 225 0.95 14.36 -5.29
CA PHE A 225 -0.23 14.93 -4.63
C PHE A 225 -0.34 16.44 -4.85
N LEU A 226 0.74 17.18 -4.66
CA LEU A 226 0.75 18.62 -4.88
C LEU A 226 0.47 18.96 -6.36
N GLY A 227 1.07 18.25 -7.29
CA GLY A 227 0.80 18.42 -8.71
C GLY A 227 -0.66 18.15 -9.09
N ALA A 228 -1.29 17.16 -8.47
CA ALA A 228 -2.71 16.86 -8.68
C ALA A 228 -3.61 17.98 -8.15
N ILE A 229 -3.28 18.60 -7.01
CA ILE A 229 -4.00 19.80 -6.51
C ILE A 229 -3.90 20.96 -7.51
N GLU A 230 -2.75 21.12 -8.15
CA GLU A 230 -2.54 22.13 -9.21
C GLU A 230 -3.20 21.78 -10.55
N GLY A 231 -3.96 20.68 -10.62
CA GLY A 231 -4.65 20.24 -11.83
C GLY A 231 -3.76 19.54 -12.87
N LYS A 232 -2.54 19.16 -12.51
CA LYS A 232 -1.66 18.37 -13.38
C LYS A 232 -2.12 16.90 -13.37
N ASN A 233 -1.95 16.21 -14.50
CA ASN A 233 -2.15 14.76 -14.54
C ASN A 233 -1.02 14.06 -13.81
N GLN A 234 -1.32 13.50 -12.64
CA GLN A 234 -0.36 12.86 -11.76
C GLN A 234 -0.83 11.45 -11.38
N GLN A 235 0.13 10.57 -11.12
CA GLN A 235 -0.16 9.27 -10.50
C GLN A 235 -0.58 9.50 -9.05
N LEU A 236 -1.74 8.97 -8.66
CA LEU A 236 -2.21 8.95 -7.27
C LEU A 236 -2.72 7.56 -6.93
N VAL A 237 -2.66 7.21 -5.66
CA VAL A 237 -3.40 6.07 -5.15
C VAL A 237 -4.85 6.51 -4.97
N LEU A 238 -5.75 5.94 -5.77
CA LEU A 238 -7.16 6.26 -5.68
C LEU A 238 -7.75 5.79 -4.34
N SER A 239 -8.68 6.55 -3.78
CA SER A 239 -9.32 6.16 -2.51
C SER A 239 -9.95 4.77 -2.58
N GLN A 240 -10.51 4.37 -3.73
CA GLN A 240 -11.05 3.02 -3.91
C GLN A 240 -9.98 1.93 -3.84
N GLU A 241 -8.79 2.18 -4.37
CA GLU A 241 -7.66 1.23 -4.28
C GLU A 241 -7.21 1.05 -2.81
N ALA A 242 -7.12 2.15 -2.06
CA ALA A 242 -6.82 2.10 -0.63
C ALA A 242 -7.89 1.36 0.18
N ILE A 243 -9.18 1.56 -0.14
CA ILE A 243 -10.29 0.80 0.46
C ILE A 243 -10.15 -0.69 0.16
N ASN A 244 -9.78 -1.05 -1.07
CA ASN A 244 -9.58 -2.43 -1.47
C ASN A 244 -8.45 -3.09 -0.67
N VAL A 245 -7.36 -2.38 -0.41
CA VAL A 245 -6.28 -2.88 0.46
C VAL A 245 -6.78 -3.12 1.89
N THR A 246 -7.59 -2.21 2.44
CA THR A 246 -8.20 -2.38 3.77
C THR A 246 -9.11 -3.61 3.80
N LYS A 247 -9.97 -3.83 2.78
CA LYS A 247 -10.82 -5.04 2.67
C LYS A 247 -10.00 -6.34 2.67
N ILE A 248 -8.87 -6.34 1.95
CA ILE A 248 -7.97 -7.50 1.91
C ILE A 248 -7.30 -7.72 3.27
N ALA A 249 -6.87 -6.66 3.97
CA ALA A 249 -6.29 -6.76 5.30
C ALA A 249 -7.29 -7.29 6.34
N GLU A 250 -8.55 -6.82 6.32
CA GLU A 250 -9.65 -7.36 7.12
C GLU A 250 -9.88 -8.86 6.84
N ALA A 251 -9.93 -9.24 5.55
CA ALA A 251 -10.09 -10.63 5.14
C ALA A 251 -8.90 -11.51 5.57
N ALA A 252 -7.66 -10.99 5.53
CA ALA A 252 -6.48 -11.70 5.98
C ALA A 252 -6.51 -11.97 7.49
N LEU A 253 -6.89 -10.99 8.30
CA LEU A 253 -7.09 -11.18 9.75
C LEU A 253 -8.19 -12.21 10.03
N LEU A 254 -9.33 -12.07 9.35
CA LEU A 254 -10.45 -13.01 9.50
C LEU A 254 -10.07 -14.43 9.08
N SER A 255 -9.34 -14.58 7.97
CA SER A 255 -8.82 -15.87 7.49
C SER A 255 -7.90 -16.50 8.53
N SER A 256 -6.96 -15.73 9.09
CA SER A 256 -6.05 -16.21 10.12
C SER A 256 -6.79 -16.66 11.39
N GLN A 257 -7.80 -15.91 11.82
CA GLN A 257 -8.60 -16.23 12.99
C GLN A 257 -9.44 -17.52 12.79
N LYS A 258 -10.06 -17.68 11.62
CA LYS A 258 -10.93 -18.80 11.30
C LYS A 258 -10.17 -20.04 10.80
N GLY A 259 -8.95 -19.85 10.29
CA GLY A 259 -8.16 -20.92 9.67
C GLY A 259 -8.69 -21.38 8.30
N VAL A 260 -9.47 -20.54 7.60
CA VAL A 260 -10.09 -20.84 6.30
C VAL A 260 -9.88 -19.71 5.29
N PRO A 261 -9.95 -19.99 3.98
CA PRO A 261 -9.96 -18.94 2.96
C PRO A 261 -11.19 -18.04 3.10
N ILE A 262 -11.00 -16.75 2.80
CA ILE A 262 -12.07 -15.75 2.73
C ILE A 262 -12.20 -15.33 1.26
N TYR A 263 -13.40 -15.48 0.70
CA TYR A 263 -13.73 -15.05 -0.65
C TYR A 263 -14.20 -13.59 -0.60
N LEU A 264 -13.68 -12.78 -1.52
CA LEU A 264 -14.05 -11.36 -1.64
C LEU A 264 -15.10 -11.19 -2.74
N ASP A 265 -16.17 -10.47 -2.42
CA ASP A 265 -17.17 -10.07 -3.41
C ASP A 265 -16.58 -8.98 -4.30
N LEU A 266 -16.32 -9.31 -5.56
CA LEU A 266 -15.91 -8.36 -6.60
C LEU A 266 -17.19 -7.76 -7.21
N LYS A 267 -17.72 -6.70 -6.61
CA LYS A 267 -18.86 -5.94 -7.18
C LYS A 267 -18.36 -4.75 -7.97
#